data_bc1870dbd273d44dfa8dd7de7159b9fb
#
_entry.id   bc1870dbd273d44dfa8dd7de7159b9fb
#
_cell.length_a   1.000
_cell.length_b   1.000
_cell.length_c   1.000
_cell.angle_alpha   90.00
_cell.angle_beta   90.00
_cell.angle_gamma   90.00
#
_symmetry.space_group_name_H-M   'P 1'
#
loop_
_entity.id
_entity.type
_entity.pdbx_description
1 polymer ?
#
loop_
_entity_poly.entity_id
_entity_poly.type
_entity_poly.pdbx_seq_one_letter_code
_entity_poly.pdbx_strand_id
1 'polypeptide(L)'
;RWADHTLISSYQTAEALSNAAGMAGVRHKVVMMVDVGDLREGVWPDRAVEEVSRIARLPHLEVAGLGTNLACFGGVIPTREKMEMLVTLRDECRSATGHPLELVSGGNSANLPLLASGEMPAGINNLRIGEAIILGRNVLDRSPWPGTRQDTVELVGGIIELQRKPSVPIGRTGQDAFGNTMHFTDRGLRLRAICDLGPPDAIEPVDPGIEVLGASSDHLIIDVTDAETPVKVGSEVRFLPNYGGLLSASTSPHVRKVATGRP
;
A
#
# COMPACT_ATOMS: atom_id res chain seq x y z
N ARG A 1 17.08 -11.67 14.10
CA ARG A 1 17.11 -11.05 15.45
C ARG A 1 15.97 -10.07 15.67
N TRP A 2 15.40 -9.53 14.58
CA TRP A 2 14.36 -8.49 14.63
C TRP A 2 12.99 -8.95 14.11
N ALA A 3 12.91 -10.17 13.57
CA ALA A 3 11.68 -10.73 13.04
C ALA A 3 11.48 -12.15 13.55
N ASP A 4 10.25 -12.49 13.95
CA ASP A 4 9.86 -13.84 14.35
C ASP A 4 9.66 -14.73 13.13
N HIS A 5 9.16 -14.14 12.03
CA HIS A 5 8.93 -14.82 10.77
C HIS A 5 9.42 -13.97 9.59
N THR A 6 9.97 -14.62 8.57
CA THR A 6 10.33 -13.99 7.31
C THR A 6 9.49 -14.58 6.17
N LEU A 7 8.87 -13.71 5.37
CA LEU A 7 8.21 -14.13 4.13
C LEU A 7 9.28 -14.40 3.07
N ILE A 8 9.17 -15.53 2.41
CA ILE A 8 10.09 -15.94 1.33
C ILE A 8 9.30 -16.43 0.13
N SER A 9 9.88 -16.29 -1.07
CA SER A 9 9.26 -16.70 -2.33
C SER A 9 10.16 -17.57 -3.21
N SER A 10 11.37 -17.92 -2.73
CA SER A 10 12.30 -18.75 -3.50
C SER A 10 13.22 -19.59 -2.60
N TYR A 11 13.66 -20.71 -3.15
CA TYR A 11 14.66 -21.57 -2.49
C TYR A 11 15.98 -20.84 -2.26
N GLN A 12 16.45 -20.06 -3.21
CA GLN A 12 17.73 -19.33 -3.11
C GLN A 12 17.73 -18.36 -1.92
N THR A 13 16.62 -17.63 -1.72
CA THR A 13 16.46 -16.76 -0.55
C THR A 13 16.41 -17.57 0.75
N ALA A 14 15.71 -18.71 0.75
CA ALA A 14 15.66 -19.61 1.90
C ALA A 14 17.04 -20.16 2.26
N GLU A 15 17.82 -20.60 1.28
CA GLU A 15 19.17 -21.12 1.48
C GLU A 15 20.11 -20.07 2.09
N ALA A 16 20.10 -18.85 1.54
CA ALA A 16 20.90 -17.75 2.09
C ALA A 16 20.49 -17.41 3.53
N LEU A 17 19.18 -17.41 3.81
CA LEU A 17 18.65 -17.18 5.16
C LEU A 17 19.02 -18.32 6.12
N SER A 18 18.98 -19.59 5.67
CA SER A 18 19.42 -20.74 6.45
C SER A 18 20.89 -20.63 6.85
N ASN A 19 21.75 -20.25 5.90
CA ASN A 19 23.17 -20.05 6.17
C ASN A 19 23.39 -18.93 7.20
N ALA A 20 22.69 -17.80 7.05
CA ALA A 20 22.78 -16.69 8.00
C ALA A 20 22.26 -17.08 9.41
N ALA A 21 21.17 -17.83 9.49
CA ALA A 21 20.61 -18.34 10.73
C ALA A 21 21.59 -19.31 11.42
N GLY A 22 22.25 -20.19 10.63
CA GLY A 22 23.29 -21.08 11.12
C GLY A 22 24.49 -20.34 11.70
N MET A 23 24.98 -19.30 11.01
CA MET A 23 26.06 -18.45 11.55
C MET A 23 25.64 -17.70 12.84
N ALA A 24 24.36 -17.39 12.98
CA ALA A 24 23.82 -16.77 14.19
C ALA A 24 23.47 -17.78 15.30
N GLY A 25 23.60 -19.08 15.07
CA GLY A 25 23.27 -20.15 16.02
C GLY A 25 21.77 -20.24 16.32
N VAL A 26 20.91 -19.88 15.40
CA VAL A 26 19.44 -19.89 15.58
C VAL A 26 18.76 -20.73 14.50
N ARG A 27 17.54 -21.18 14.80
CA ARG A 27 16.60 -21.71 13.81
C ARG A 27 15.54 -20.65 13.55
N HIS A 28 15.39 -20.23 12.29
CA HIS A 28 14.50 -19.13 11.94
C HIS A 28 13.23 -19.61 11.25
N LYS A 29 12.10 -18.98 11.58
CA LYS A 29 10.82 -19.33 11.00
C LYS A 29 10.58 -18.60 9.68
N VAL A 30 10.10 -19.32 8.68
CA VAL A 30 9.77 -18.77 7.37
C VAL A 30 8.34 -19.12 6.98
N VAL A 31 7.72 -18.21 6.25
CA VAL A 31 6.42 -18.40 5.61
C VAL A 31 6.64 -18.36 4.11
N MET A 32 6.31 -19.47 3.44
CA MET A 32 6.45 -19.55 1.99
C MET A 32 5.28 -18.85 1.31
N MET A 33 5.59 -17.89 0.43
CA MET A 33 4.58 -17.18 -0.34
C MET A 33 4.16 -17.99 -1.56
N VAL A 34 2.84 -18.06 -1.78
CA VAL A 34 2.20 -18.68 -2.94
C VAL A 34 1.42 -17.59 -3.67
N ASP A 35 1.69 -17.42 -4.95
CA ASP A 35 0.94 -16.51 -5.80
C ASP A 35 -0.33 -17.19 -6.30
N VAL A 36 -1.48 -16.81 -5.76
CA VAL A 36 -2.78 -17.35 -6.16
C VAL A 36 -3.47 -16.49 -7.24
N GLY A 37 -2.67 -15.68 -7.98
CA GLY A 37 -3.11 -15.02 -9.20
C GLY A 37 -2.89 -13.51 -9.28
N ASP A 38 -2.26 -12.86 -8.29
CA ASP A 38 -1.98 -11.41 -8.34
C ASP A 38 -0.71 -11.06 -9.14
N LEU A 39 0.07 -12.08 -9.50
CA LEU A 39 1.30 -12.00 -10.30
C LEU A 39 2.37 -11.09 -9.69
N ARG A 40 2.52 -11.15 -8.37
CA ARG A 40 3.50 -10.38 -7.62
C ARG A 40 4.57 -11.31 -7.02
N GLU A 41 4.48 -11.69 -5.77
CA GLU A 41 5.44 -12.58 -5.13
C GLU A 41 4.83 -13.92 -4.76
N GLY A 42 5.63 -14.95 -4.85
CA GLY A 42 5.25 -16.30 -4.46
C GLY A 42 5.54 -17.33 -5.56
N VAL A 43 5.62 -18.58 -5.17
CA VAL A 43 5.66 -19.68 -6.13
C VAL A 43 4.25 -19.92 -6.67
N TRP A 44 4.18 -20.41 -7.90
CA TRP A 44 2.89 -20.79 -8.47
C TRP A 44 2.32 -22.03 -7.75
N PRO A 45 0.99 -22.18 -7.63
CA PRO A 45 0.37 -23.22 -6.79
C PRO A 45 0.86 -24.65 -7.06
N ASP A 46 1.06 -25.02 -8.33
CA ASP A 46 1.55 -26.36 -8.73
C ASP A 46 2.98 -26.66 -8.29
N ARG A 47 3.76 -25.65 -7.94
CA ARG A 47 5.14 -25.79 -7.46
C ARG A 47 5.26 -25.70 -5.94
N ALA A 48 4.18 -25.33 -5.24
CA ALA A 48 4.22 -25.02 -3.81
C ALA A 48 4.74 -26.22 -2.98
N VAL A 49 4.21 -27.42 -3.22
CA VAL A 49 4.59 -28.63 -2.46
C VAL A 49 6.06 -28.99 -2.69
N GLU A 50 6.56 -28.91 -3.93
CA GLU A 50 7.96 -29.16 -4.27
C GLU A 50 8.89 -28.18 -3.54
N GLU A 51 8.61 -26.88 -3.67
CA GLU A 51 9.47 -25.83 -3.11
C GLU A 51 9.46 -25.87 -1.56
N VAL A 52 8.31 -26.06 -0.93
CA VAL A 52 8.21 -26.22 0.53
C VAL A 52 8.99 -27.44 0.99
N SER A 53 8.90 -28.58 0.27
CA SER A 53 9.63 -29.80 0.59
C SER A 53 11.15 -29.63 0.49
N ARG A 54 11.62 -28.80 -0.47
CA ARG A 54 13.05 -28.47 -0.60
C ARG A 54 13.51 -27.59 0.56
N ILE A 55 12.74 -26.55 0.89
CA ILE A 55 13.04 -25.58 1.96
C ILE A 55 13.02 -26.26 3.34
N ALA A 56 12.07 -27.17 3.57
CA ALA A 56 11.94 -27.92 4.83
C ALA A 56 13.18 -28.77 5.17
N ARG A 57 14.06 -29.08 4.20
CA ARG A 57 15.34 -29.80 4.41
C ARG A 57 16.47 -28.88 4.85
N LEU A 58 16.30 -27.57 4.81
CA LEU A 58 17.34 -26.63 5.24
C LEU A 58 17.49 -26.65 6.77
N PRO A 59 18.72 -26.85 7.30
CA PRO A 59 18.90 -27.20 8.69
C PRO A 59 18.55 -26.13 9.71
N HIS A 60 18.63 -24.86 9.30
CA HIS A 60 18.45 -23.71 10.20
C HIS A 60 17.15 -22.95 9.94
N LEU A 61 16.24 -23.54 9.16
CA LEU A 61 14.91 -22.99 8.96
C LEU A 61 13.80 -23.89 9.50
N GLU A 62 12.69 -23.27 9.82
CA GLU A 62 11.42 -23.93 10.12
C GLU A 62 10.36 -23.32 9.19
N VAL A 63 9.73 -24.14 8.35
CA VAL A 63 8.60 -23.67 7.55
C VAL A 63 7.37 -23.60 8.44
N ALA A 64 7.06 -22.40 8.91
CA ALA A 64 5.95 -22.14 9.83
C ALA A 64 4.59 -22.16 9.12
N GLY A 65 4.57 -21.90 7.81
CA GLY A 65 3.32 -21.90 7.07
C GLY A 65 3.41 -21.38 5.65
N LEU A 66 2.24 -21.15 5.07
CA LEU A 66 2.08 -20.54 3.76
C LEU A 66 1.44 -19.15 3.88
N GLY A 67 1.71 -18.31 2.88
CA GLY A 67 1.08 -17.00 2.76
C GLY A 67 0.79 -16.66 1.30
N THR A 68 -0.13 -15.73 1.09
CA THR A 68 -0.37 -15.12 -0.22
C THR A 68 -0.54 -13.62 -0.10
N ASN A 69 -0.59 -12.93 -1.23
CA ASN A 69 -0.96 -11.52 -1.29
C ASN A 69 -1.84 -11.28 -2.52
N LEU A 70 -2.86 -10.44 -2.38
CA LEU A 70 -3.83 -10.11 -3.42
C LEU A 70 -4.14 -8.61 -3.41
N ALA A 71 -4.82 -8.12 -4.45
CA ALA A 71 -5.19 -6.73 -4.65
C ALA A 71 -3.98 -5.77 -4.49
N CYS A 72 -2.87 -6.13 -5.13
CA CYS A 72 -1.63 -5.35 -5.09
C CYS A 72 -1.18 -5.04 -6.52
N PHE A 73 -0.36 -5.90 -7.15
CA PHE A 73 0.11 -5.67 -8.52
C PHE A 73 -1.00 -5.93 -9.55
N GLY A 74 -1.61 -7.11 -9.51
CA GLY A 74 -2.68 -7.50 -10.44
C GLY A 74 -4.07 -6.98 -10.07
N GLY A 75 -4.23 -6.41 -8.89
CA GLY A 75 -5.53 -5.93 -8.40
C GLY A 75 -6.55 -7.03 -8.18
N VAL A 76 -6.11 -8.27 -8.01
CA VAL A 76 -6.99 -9.45 -7.91
C VAL A 76 -7.71 -9.45 -6.56
N ILE A 77 -9.03 -9.39 -6.60
CA ILE A 77 -9.87 -9.39 -5.39
C ILE A 77 -9.78 -10.75 -4.68
N PRO A 78 -9.54 -10.76 -3.35
CA PRO A 78 -9.61 -11.98 -2.55
C PRO A 78 -10.99 -12.61 -2.62
N THR A 79 -11.04 -13.93 -2.84
CA THR A 79 -12.29 -14.71 -2.82
C THR A 79 -12.13 -15.93 -1.91
N ARG A 80 -13.25 -16.50 -1.51
CA ARG A 80 -13.30 -17.73 -0.73
C ARG A 80 -12.50 -18.84 -1.40
N GLU A 81 -12.68 -19.05 -2.71
CA GLU A 81 -12.01 -20.10 -3.47
C GLU A 81 -10.48 -19.95 -3.47
N LYS A 82 -9.97 -18.71 -3.56
CA LYS A 82 -8.53 -18.45 -3.49
C LYS A 82 -7.97 -18.75 -2.09
N MET A 83 -8.73 -18.44 -1.06
CA MET A 83 -8.34 -18.76 0.32
C MET A 83 -8.42 -20.27 0.60
N GLU A 84 -9.43 -20.97 0.09
CA GLU A 84 -9.56 -22.43 0.17
C GLU A 84 -8.42 -23.13 -0.59
N MET A 85 -8.00 -22.60 -1.75
CA MET A 85 -6.82 -23.10 -2.47
C MET A 85 -5.55 -23.01 -1.59
N LEU A 86 -5.33 -21.90 -0.91
CA LEU A 86 -4.17 -21.73 -0.03
C LEU A 86 -4.21 -22.72 1.16
N VAL A 87 -5.39 -22.94 1.73
CA VAL A 87 -5.58 -23.93 2.81
C VAL A 87 -5.32 -25.35 2.32
N THR A 88 -5.80 -25.72 1.14
CA THR A 88 -5.55 -27.02 0.52
C THR A 88 -4.07 -27.24 0.28
N LEU A 89 -3.38 -26.26 -0.30
CA LEU A 89 -1.93 -26.34 -0.53
C LEU A 89 -1.15 -26.49 0.79
N ARG A 90 -1.58 -25.81 1.86
CA ARG A 90 -0.98 -26.01 3.19
C ARG A 90 -1.09 -27.45 3.64
N ASP A 91 -2.28 -28.08 3.46
CA ASP A 91 -2.52 -29.46 3.89
C ASP A 91 -1.71 -30.47 3.05
N GLU A 92 -1.58 -30.23 1.76
CA GLU A 92 -0.70 -31.00 0.87
C GLU A 92 0.78 -30.86 1.30
N CYS A 93 1.26 -29.67 1.57
CA CYS A 93 2.61 -29.41 2.07
C CYS A 93 2.86 -30.11 3.43
N ARG A 94 1.89 -30.08 4.34
CA ARG A 94 1.96 -30.81 5.64
C ARG A 94 2.12 -32.30 5.41
N SER A 95 1.32 -32.87 4.50
CA SER A 95 1.36 -34.30 4.19
C SER A 95 2.70 -34.71 3.57
N ALA A 96 3.27 -33.86 2.70
CA ALA A 96 4.52 -34.13 2.03
C ALA A 96 5.76 -33.96 2.92
N THR A 97 5.72 -33.08 3.90
CA THR A 97 6.91 -32.70 4.71
C THR A 97 6.87 -33.21 6.13
N GLY A 98 5.70 -33.55 6.66
CA GLY A 98 5.50 -33.84 8.09
C GLY A 98 5.62 -32.62 9.01
N HIS A 99 5.82 -31.43 8.46
CA HIS A 99 5.86 -30.17 9.24
C HIS A 99 4.44 -29.68 9.52
N PRO A 100 4.17 -29.02 10.66
CA PRO A 100 2.83 -28.62 11.05
C PRO A 100 2.25 -27.48 10.19
N LEU A 101 3.07 -26.60 9.61
CA LEU A 101 2.67 -25.42 8.81
C LEU A 101 1.43 -24.73 9.40
N GLU A 102 1.52 -24.31 10.66
CA GLU A 102 0.37 -23.82 11.43
C GLU A 102 -0.14 -22.49 10.92
N LEU A 103 0.74 -21.64 10.35
CA LEU A 103 0.41 -20.30 9.90
C LEU A 103 -0.11 -20.33 8.46
N VAL A 104 -1.32 -19.80 8.24
CA VAL A 104 -1.87 -19.59 6.90
C VAL A 104 -2.27 -18.11 6.77
N SER A 105 -1.40 -17.35 6.09
CA SER A 105 -1.56 -15.91 5.95
C SER A 105 -2.29 -15.57 4.65
N GLY A 106 -3.57 -15.20 4.77
CA GLY A 106 -4.45 -14.93 3.61
C GLY A 106 -4.15 -13.65 2.84
N GLY A 107 -3.25 -12.79 3.33
CA GLY A 107 -2.87 -11.56 2.63
C GLY A 107 -3.03 -10.30 3.46
N ASN A 108 -3.38 -9.22 2.78
CA ASN A 108 -3.38 -7.85 3.30
C ASN A 108 -4.78 -7.31 3.67
N SER A 109 -4.92 -6.00 3.78
CA SER A 109 -6.18 -5.30 4.09
C SER A 109 -7.32 -5.59 3.09
N ALA A 110 -7.02 -6.05 1.87
CA ALA A 110 -8.05 -6.41 0.88
C ALA A 110 -8.91 -7.60 1.29
N ASN A 111 -8.48 -8.38 2.28
CA ASN A 111 -9.24 -9.50 2.82
C ASN A 111 -10.29 -9.09 3.87
N LEU A 112 -10.32 -7.84 4.30
CA LEU A 112 -11.28 -7.39 5.31
C LEU A 112 -12.74 -7.57 4.89
N PRO A 113 -13.16 -7.27 3.63
CA PRO A 113 -14.53 -7.54 3.19
C PRO A 113 -14.89 -9.03 3.26
N LEU A 114 -13.99 -9.92 2.82
CA LEU A 114 -14.20 -11.37 2.88
C LEU A 114 -14.29 -11.88 4.34
N LEU A 115 -13.52 -11.31 5.24
CA LEU A 115 -13.59 -11.62 6.67
C LEU A 115 -14.90 -11.11 7.28
N ALA A 116 -15.31 -9.87 6.96
CA ALA A 116 -16.50 -9.24 7.49
C ALA A 116 -17.80 -9.90 7.01
N SER A 117 -17.83 -10.46 5.78
CA SER A 117 -18.96 -11.23 5.25
C SER A 117 -19.10 -12.62 5.87
N GLY A 118 -18.11 -13.09 6.65
CA GLY A 118 -18.07 -14.45 7.19
C GLY A 118 -17.69 -15.53 6.17
N GLU A 119 -17.22 -15.13 4.98
CA GLU A 119 -16.84 -16.07 3.92
C GLU A 119 -15.38 -16.52 4.00
N MET A 120 -14.60 -15.97 4.93
CA MET A 120 -13.20 -16.37 5.14
C MET A 120 -13.13 -17.82 5.63
N PRO A 121 -12.42 -18.74 4.94
CA PRO A 121 -12.25 -20.11 5.40
C PRO A 121 -11.57 -20.19 6.77
N ALA A 122 -12.02 -21.09 7.64
CA ALA A 122 -11.50 -21.27 8.99
C ALA A 122 -10.00 -21.64 9.04
N GLY A 123 -9.46 -22.16 7.94
CA GLY A 123 -8.03 -22.46 7.82
C GLY A 123 -7.12 -21.24 7.66
N ILE A 124 -7.65 -20.08 7.31
CA ILE A 124 -6.90 -18.80 7.29
C ILE A 124 -6.90 -18.25 8.72
N ASN A 125 -5.72 -18.10 9.30
CA ASN A 125 -5.56 -17.69 10.69
C ASN A 125 -4.66 -16.47 10.90
N ASN A 126 -4.20 -15.84 9.80
CA ASN A 126 -3.38 -14.65 9.84
C ASN A 126 -3.71 -13.72 8.66
N LEU A 127 -3.76 -12.42 8.93
CA LEU A 127 -3.83 -11.34 7.93
C LEU A 127 -2.79 -10.28 8.27
N ARG A 128 -2.20 -9.68 7.25
CA ARG A 128 -1.21 -8.60 7.38
C ARG A 128 -1.88 -7.26 7.06
N ILE A 129 -2.59 -6.73 8.04
CA ILE A 129 -3.36 -5.49 7.89
C ILE A 129 -2.44 -4.29 8.12
N GLY A 130 -2.42 -3.36 7.19
CA GLY A 130 -1.65 -2.11 7.26
C GLY A 130 -2.46 -0.92 6.80
N GLU A 131 -2.74 -0.81 5.51
CA GLU A 131 -3.39 0.34 4.90
C GLU A 131 -4.74 0.68 5.56
N ALA A 132 -5.61 -0.32 5.79
CA ALA A 132 -6.90 -0.09 6.40
C ALA A 132 -6.83 0.42 7.86
N ILE A 133 -5.77 0.08 8.60
CA ILE A 133 -5.54 0.62 9.96
C ILE A 133 -5.16 2.10 9.89
N ILE A 134 -4.26 2.45 8.96
CA ILE A 134 -3.70 3.81 8.88
C ILE A 134 -4.67 4.76 8.17
N LEU A 135 -5.25 4.35 7.04
CA LEU A 135 -6.10 5.21 6.23
C LEU A 135 -7.60 5.03 6.48
N GLY A 136 -8.00 3.99 7.25
CA GLY A 136 -9.39 3.74 7.58
C GLY A 136 -10.28 3.43 6.37
N ARG A 137 -9.72 2.88 5.29
CA ARG A 137 -10.44 2.64 4.03
C ARG A 137 -10.40 1.18 3.60
N ASN A 138 -11.44 0.76 2.91
CA ASN A 138 -11.45 -0.46 2.13
C ASN A 138 -10.49 -0.30 0.94
N VAL A 139 -9.48 -1.15 0.83
CA VAL A 139 -8.45 -1.01 -0.21
C VAL A 139 -8.93 -1.42 -1.61
N LEU A 140 -10.10 -2.06 -1.72
CA LEU A 140 -10.66 -2.52 -3.00
C LEU A 140 -11.39 -1.40 -3.76
N ASP A 141 -12.06 -0.49 -3.04
CA ASP A 141 -12.91 0.55 -3.64
C ASP A 141 -12.70 1.95 -3.02
N ARG A 142 -11.79 2.06 -2.04
CA ARG A 142 -11.45 3.28 -1.31
C ARG A 142 -12.57 3.84 -0.44
N SER A 143 -13.68 3.15 -0.28
CA SER A 143 -14.76 3.54 0.63
C SER A 143 -14.28 3.54 2.10
N PRO A 144 -14.87 4.38 2.98
CA PRO A 144 -14.59 4.34 4.40
C PRO A 144 -14.86 2.95 4.98
N TRP A 145 -13.91 2.41 5.77
CA TRP A 145 -14.14 1.16 6.49
C TRP A 145 -14.97 1.42 7.75
N PRO A 146 -16.02 0.63 8.03
CA PRO A 146 -16.90 0.85 9.18
C PRO A 146 -16.14 0.92 10.50
N GLY A 147 -16.42 1.93 11.31
CA GLY A 147 -15.83 2.12 12.64
C GLY A 147 -14.41 2.65 12.64
N THR A 148 -13.86 3.07 11.49
CA THR A 148 -12.52 3.67 11.39
C THR A 148 -12.59 5.17 11.07
N ARG A 149 -11.46 5.85 11.29
CA ARG A 149 -11.26 7.24 10.91
C ARG A 149 -10.45 7.30 9.60
N GLN A 150 -10.73 8.29 8.75
CA GLN A 150 -10.04 8.52 7.48
C GLN A 150 -9.09 9.72 7.55
N ASP A 151 -9.07 10.43 8.67
CA ASP A 151 -8.30 11.64 8.95
C ASP A 151 -7.14 11.39 9.95
N THR A 152 -6.62 10.18 10.02
CA THR A 152 -5.52 9.81 10.91
C THR A 152 -4.16 10.31 10.44
N VAL A 153 -4.05 10.59 9.15
CA VAL A 153 -2.86 11.17 8.51
C VAL A 153 -3.31 12.29 7.58
N GLU A 154 -2.72 13.45 7.77
CA GLU A 154 -2.89 14.60 6.87
C GLU A 154 -1.53 15.02 6.35
N LEU A 155 -1.46 15.43 5.07
CA LEU A 155 -0.34 16.12 4.49
C LEU A 155 -0.65 17.62 4.50
N VAL A 156 0.28 18.43 4.98
CA VAL A 156 0.09 19.88 5.09
C VAL A 156 1.11 20.57 4.20
N GLY A 157 0.64 21.47 3.32
CA GLY A 157 1.48 22.32 2.48
C GLY A 157 1.21 23.79 2.73
N GLY A 158 2.28 24.59 2.73
CA GLY A 158 2.20 26.06 2.83
C GLY A 158 1.98 26.72 1.47
N ILE A 159 1.09 27.71 1.39
CA ILE A 159 0.92 28.52 0.18
C ILE A 159 2.08 29.50 0.05
N ILE A 160 2.86 29.37 -1.02
CA ILE A 160 4.02 30.24 -1.34
C ILE A 160 3.70 31.28 -2.42
N GLU A 161 2.66 31.03 -3.24
CA GLU A 161 2.16 31.99 -4.24
C GLU A 161 0.63 31.94 -4.29
N LEU A 162 0.00 33.09 -4.51
CA LEU A 162 -1.44 33.21 -4.74
C LEU A 162 -1.71 34.28 -5.78
N GLN A 163 -2.22 33.91 -6.98
CA GLN A 163 -2.42 34.79 -8.10
C GLN A 163 -3.68 34.43 -8.90
N ARG A 164 -4.34 35.44 -9.46
CA ARG A 164 -5.38 35.23 -10.50
C ARG A 164 -4.71 34.97 -11.84
N LYS A 165 -4.97 33.78 -12.39
CA LYS A 165 -4.41 33.34 -13.68
C LYS A 165 -5.53 32.78 -14.57
N PRO A 166 -5.37 32.78 -15.90
CA PRO A 166 -6.27 32.05 -16.80
C PRO A 166 -6.29 30.57 -16.46
N SER A 167 -7.42 29.91 -16.65
CA SER A 167 -7.58 28.48 -16.40
C SER A 167 -6.94 27.61 -17.49
N VAL A 168 -6.62 28.18 -18.64
CA VAL A 168 -5.93 27.51 -19.73
C VAL A 168 -4.56 28.15 -19.99
N PRO A 169 -3.53 27.39 -20.36
CA PRO A 169 -2.25 27.91 -20.78
C PRO A 169 -2.38 28.77 -22.05
N ILE A 170 -1.51 29.77 -22.18
CA ILE A 170 -1.45 30.62 -23.37
C ILE A 170 -0.23 30.23 -24.21
N GLY A 171 -0.46 29.75 -25.44
CA GLY A 171 0.58 29.34 -26.38
C GLY A 171 0.46 27.87 -26.80
N ARG A 172 1.46 27.40 -27.58
CA ARG A 172 1.52 25.97 -27.97
C ARG A 172 1.95 25.14 -26.76
N THR A 173 1.18 24.11 -26.45
CA THR A 173 1.45 23.20 -25.35
C THR A 173 2.18 21.94 -25.85
N GLY A 174 3.02 21.38 -25.03
CA GLY A 174 3.68 20.08 -25.17
C GLY A 174 3.35 19.19 -23.99
N GLN A 175 4.26 18.29 -23.67
CA GLN A 175 4.17 17.47 -22.45
C GLN A 175 4.56 18.29 -21.21
N ASP A 176 3.98 17.92 -20.07
CA ASP A 176 4.38 18.45 -18.76
C ASP A 176 5.75 17.92 -18.30
N ALA A 177 6.17 18.30 -17.09
CA ALA A 177 7.46 17.86 -16.51
C ALA A 177 7.56 16.34 -16.29
N PHE A 178 6.46 15.62 -16.30
CA PHE A 178 6.38 14.16 -16.11
C PHE A 178 6.06 13.39 -17.40
N GLY A 179 6.03 14.09 -18.55
CA GLY A 179 5.76 13.49 -19.86
C GLY A 179 4.28 13.29 -20.17
N ASN A 180 3.36 13.87 -19.39
CA ASN A 180 1.93 13.77 -19.63
C ASN A 180 1.45 14.88 -20.60
N THR A 181 0.44 14.58 -21.41
CA THR A 181 -0.30 15.57 -22.18
C THR A 181 -1.48 16.07 -21.35
N MET A 182 -1.40 17.32 -20.89
CA MET A 182 -2.43 17.92 -20.05
C MET A 182 -3.60 18.41 -20.88
N HIS A 183 -4.81 18.23 -20.37
CA HIS A 183 -6.05 18.75 -20.95
C HIS A 183 -6.63 19.83 -20.02
N PHE A 184 -6.96 20.99 -20.59
CA PHE A 184 -7.48 22.12 -19.83
C PHE A 184 -8.87 22.50 -20.35
N THR A 185 -9.78 22.85 -19.43
CA THR A 185 -11.09 23.44 -19.74
C THR A 185 -11.06 24.92 -19.39
N ASP A 186 -11.49 25.77 -20.31
CA ASP A 186 -11.55 27.21 -20.04
C ASP A 186 -12.66 27.52 -19.03
N ARG A 187 -12.27 28.06 -17.89
CA ARG A 187 -13.15 28.52 -16.79
C ARG A 187 -12.89 30.00 -16.46
N GLY A 188 -12.22 30.71 -17.38
CA GLY A 188 -11.86 32.11 -17.20
C GLY A 188 -10.71 32.33 -16.21
N LEU A 189 -10.73 33.45 -15.49
CA LEU A 189 -9.75 33.77 -14.47
C LEU A 189 -10.07 33.05 -13.17
N ARG A 190 -9.10 32.25 -12.69
CA ARG A 190 -9.20 31.49 -11.45
C ARG A 190 -8.13 31.94 -10.45
N LEU A 191 -8.43 31.83 -9.17
CA LEU A 191 -7.46 32.09 -8.12
C LEU A 191 -6.63 30.81 -7.90
N ARG A 192 -5.36 30.86 -8.30
CA ARG A 192 -4.43 29.74 -8.21
C ARG A 192 -3.42 29.95 -7.12
N ALA A 193 -3.13 28.91 -6.38
CA ALA A 193 -2.07 28.89 -5.40
C ALA A 193 -1.00 27.87 -5.79
N ILE A 194 0.22 28.13 -5.34
CA ILE A 194 1.32 27.17 -5.33
C ILE A 194 1.59 26.81 -3.87
N CYS A 195 1.63 25.50 -3.57
CA CYS A 195 2.06 24.99 -2.28
C CYS A 195 3.47 24.44 -2.38
N ASP A 196 4.22 24.51 -1.28
CA ASP A 196 5.57 23.97 -1.10
C ASP A 196 5.59 22.44 -0.94
N LEU A 197 4.84 21.76 -1.78
CA LEU A 197 4.76 20.30 -1.86
C LEU A 197 5.20 19.85 -3.25
N GLY A 198 6.01 18.78 -3.29
CA GLY A 198 6.26 18.06 -4.53
C GLY A 198 5.03 17.27 -5.00
N PRO A 199 5.14 16.51 -6.11
CA PRO A 199 4.01 15.75 -6.64
C PRO A 199 3.64 14.66 -5.64
N PRO A 200 2.50 14.78 -4.95
CA PRO A 200 2.00 13.68 -4.17
C PRO A 200 1.18 12.80 -5.12
N ASP A 201 1.55 11.53 -5.18
CA ASP A 201 0.67 10.55 -5.81
C ASP A 201 -0.67 10.56 -5.07
N ALA A 202 -1.70 11.08 -5.72
CA ALA A 202 -3.08 11.17 -5.27
C ALA A 202 -3.30 11.60 -3.80
N ILE A 203 -3.59 12.89 -3.67
CA ILE A 203 -4.08 13.51 -2.44
C ILE A 203 -5.43 14.18 -2.71
N GLU A 204 -6.28 14.21 -1.71
CA GLU A 204 -7.57 14.91 -1.76
C GLU A 204 -7.51 16.12 -0.81
N PRO A 205 -7.78 17.34 -1.25
CA PRO A 205 -7.91 18.47 -0.35
C PRO A 205 -9.01 18.21 0.70
N VAL A 206 -8.75 18.62 1.94
CA VAL A 206 -9.77 18.55 3.01
C VAL A 206 -10.89 19.55 2.75
N ASP A 207 -10.56 20.73 2.19
CA ASP A 207 -11.54 21.71 1.73
C ASP A 207 -12.05 21.30 0.34
N PRO A 208 -13.34 20.96 0.17
CA PRO A 208 -13.90 20.47 -1.08
C PRO A 208 -13.97 21.55 -2.18
N GLY A 209 -13.80 22.81 -1.84
CA GLY A 209 -13.71 23.92 -2.77
C GLY A 209 -12.32 24.12 -3.38
N ILE A 210 -11.34 23.33 -2.96
CA ILE A 210 -9.98 23.34 -3.51
C ILE A 210 -9.81 22.20 -4.51
N GLU A 211 -9.23 22.51 -5.67
CA GLU A 211 -8.95 21.54 -6.73
C GLU A 211 -7.43 21.41 -6.95
N VAL A 212 -6.91 20.19 -6.94
CA VAL A 212 -5.50 19.92 -7.33
C VAL A 212 -5.43 19.91 -8.85
N LEU A 213 -4.64 20.83 -9.43
CA LEU A 213 -4.49 20.97 -10.87
C LEU A 213 -3.31 20.16 -11.43
N GLY A 214 -2.28 19.94 -10.62
CA GLY A 214 -1.08 19.25 -11.01
C GLY A 214 0.11 19.65 -10.12
N ALA A 215 1.28 19.13 -10.46
CA ALA A 215 2.48 19.45 -9.72
C ALA A 215 3.71 19.51 -10.64
N SER A 216 4.77 20.15 -10.18
CA SER A 216 6.15 19.97 -10.62
C SER A 216 6.95 19.31 -9.50
N SER A 217 8.27 19.25 -9.61
CA SER A 217 9.13 18.54 -8.64
C SER A 217 8.90 18.94 -7.17
N ASP A 218 8.57 20.21 -6.93
CA ASP A 218 8.52 20.84 -5.61
C ASP A 218 7.37 21.87 -5.47
N HIS A 219 6.47 21.94 -6.45
CA HIS A 219 5.36 22.91 -6.50
C HIS A 219 4.06 22.19 -6.81
N LEU A 220 3.17 22.10 -5.83
CA LEU A 220 1.79 21.67 -6.04
C LEU A 220 0.94 22.85 -6.46
N ILE A 221 0.26 22.76 -7.60
CA ILE A 221 -0.59 23.80 -8.15
C ILE A 221 -2.04 23.45 -7.83
N ILE A 222 -2.74 24.37 -7.16
CA ILE A 222 -4.14 24.20 -6.76
C ILE A 222 -4.97 25.39 -7.20
N ASP A 223 -6.24 25.14 -7.51
CA ASP A 223 -7.27 26.17 -7.67
C ASP A 223 -8.01 26.34 -6.34
N VAL A 224 -8.01 27.55 -5.84
CA VAL A 224 -8.62 27.91 -4.56
C VAL A 224 -9.74 28.93 -4.70
N THR A 225 -10.26 29.08 -5.94
CA THR A 225 -11.30 30.07 -6.25
C THR A 225 -12.57 29.84 -5.44
N ASP A 226 -12.92 28.57 -5.25
CA ASP A 226 -14.15 28.14 -4.60
C ASP A 226 -13.89 27.60 -3.18
N ALA A 227 -12.69 27.86 -2.63
CA ALA A 227 -12.32 27.42 -1.27
C ALA A 227 -13.32 27.95 -0.23
N GLU A 228 -13.78 27.07 0.65
CA GLU A 228 -14.70 27.41 1.75
C GLU A 228 -14.06 28.39 2.74
N THR A 229 -12.76 28.24 2.96
CA THR A 229 -11.97 29.15 3.79
C THR A 229 -11.04 30.00 2.93
N PRO A 230 -11.15 31.34 2.96
CA PRO A 230 -10.23 32.21 2.23
C PRO A 230 -8.77 31.98 2.61
N VAL A 231 -7.92 31.81 1.62
CA VAL A 231 -6.50 31.58 1.80
C VAL A 231 -5.64 32.78 1.41
N LYS A 232 -4.43 32.84 1.93
CA LYS A 232 -3.40 33.83 1.60
C LYS A 232 -2.02 33.17 1.53
N VAL A 233 -1.03 33.87 1.01
CA VAL A 233 0.36 33.42 1.12
C VAL A 233 0.73 33.23 2.59
N GLY A 234 1.31 32.07 2.91
CA GLY A 234 1.59 31.61 4.27
C GLY A 234 0.45 30.83 4.94
N SER A 235 -0.73 30.70 4.31
CA SER A 235 -1.76 29.77 4.80
C SER A 235 -1.32 28.33 4.58
N GLU A 236 -1.74 27.45 5.48
CA GLU A 236 -1.59 25.99 5.33
C GLU A 236 -2.84 25.41 4.65
N VAL A 237 -2.62 24.50 3.71
CA VAL A 237 -3.65 23.67 3.09
C VAL A 237 -3.43 22.22 3.51
N ARG A 238 -4.53 21.53 3.85
CA ARG A 238 -4.51 20.15 4.32
C ARG A 238 -5.05 19.22 3.26
N PHE A 239 -4.42 18.05 3.15
CA PHE A 239 -4.76 17.03 2.18
C PHE A 239 -4.82 15.66 2.87
N LEU A 240 -5.74 14.82 2.44
CA LEU A 240 -5.80 13.41 2.82
C LEU A 240 -5.03 12.60 1.78
N PRO A 241 -3.92 11.95 2.17
CA PRO A 241 -3.17 11.12 1.23
C PRO A 241 -3.86 9.77 1.03
N ASN A 242 -3.76 9.23 -0.19
CA ASN A 242 -3.94 7.80 -0.39
C ASN A 242 -2.68 7.02 0.03
N TYR A 243 -2.63 5.70 -0.25
CA TYR A 243 -1.47 4.88 0.10
C TYR A 243 -0.18 5.34 -0.58
N GLY A 244 -0.23 5.73 -1.87
CA GLY A 244 0.93 6.26 -2.61
C GLY A 244 1.42 7.58 -2.01
N GLY A 245 0.51 8.52 -1.76
CA GLY A 245 0.81 9.78 -1.10
C GLY A 245 1.39 9.62 0.30
N LEU A 246 0.82 8.69 1.09
CA LEU A 246 1.36 8.34 2.41
C LEU A 246 2.77 7.78 2.33
N LEU A 247 3.03 6.84 1.41
CA LEU A 247 4.34 6.23 1.21
C LEU A 247 5.36 7.27 0.78
N SER A 248 5.04 8.08 -0.23
CA SER A 248 5.90 9.15 -0.74
C SER A 248 6.23 10.16 0.36
N ALA A 249 5.24 10.68 1.08
CA ALA A 249 5.45 11.61 2.18
C ALA A 249 6.26 10.99 3.34
N SER A 250 6.01 9.73 3.67
CA SER A 250 6.69 9.05 4.77
C SER A 250 8.17 8.80 4.50
N THR A 251 8.55 8.55 3.24
CA THR A 251 9.93 8.28 2.83
C THR A 251 10.70 9.53 2.44
N SER A 252 10.01 10.63 2.15
CA SER A 252 10.66 11.89 1.77
C SER A 252 11.46 12.49 2.94
N PRO A 253 12.74 12.87 2.75
CA PRO A 253 13.51 13.60 3.75
C PRO A 253 13.04 15.05 3.91
N HIS A 254 12.28 15.58 2.96
CA HIS A 254 11.79 16.97 2.94
C HIS A 254 10.46 17.14 3.68
N VAL A 255 9.74 16.06 3.94
CA VAL A 255 8.48 16.10 4.70
C VAL A 255 8.76 15.82 6.17
N ARG A 256 8.46 16.79 7.03
CA ARG A 256 8.55 16.64 8.48
C ARG A 256 7.37 15.79 9.00
N LYS A 257 7.65 14.72 9.73
CA LYS A 257 6.65 13.86 10.37
C LYS A 257 6.35 14.39 11.76
N VAL A 258 5.10 14.71 12.02
CA VAL A 258 4.64 15.27 13.30
C VAL A 258 3.50 14.42 13.84
N ALA A 259 3.65 13.88 15.05
CA ALA A 259 2.56 13.24 15.76
C ALA A 259 1.75 14.30 16.52
N THR A 260 0.46 14.42 16.21
CA THR A 260 -0.44 15.42 16.84
C THR A 260 -1.44 14.77 17.80
N GLY A 261 -1.45 13.44 17.94
CA GLY A 261 -2.35 12.72 18.83
C GLY A 261 -2.08 13.01 20.30
N ARG A 262 -3.13 12.93 21.12
CA ARG A 262 -2.97 12.84 22.58
C ARG A 262 -2.38 11.47 22.91
N PRO A 263 -1.47 11.37 23.87
CA PRO A 263 -0.95 10.11 24.36
C PRO A 263 -2.07 9.22 24.93
#